data_c70304b9dbc3411c9f4ec16a3e7f5a08
#
_entry.id   c70304b9dbc3411c9f4ec16a3e7f5a08
#
_cell.length_a   1.000
_cell.length_b   1.000
_cell.length_c   1.000
_cell.angle_alpha   90.00
_cell.angle_beta   90.00
_cell.angle_gamma   90.00
#
_symmetry.space_group_name_H-M   'P 1'
#
loop_
_entity.id
_entity.type
_entity.pdbx_description
1 polymer ?
#
loop_
_entity_poly.entity_id
_entity_poly.type
_entity_poly.pdbx_seq_one_letter_code
_entity_poly.pdbx_strand_id
1 'polypeptide(L)'
;MNQTIIVMSDTKDLDDEHQIVNELFENGLEIFHIRKPKYSTQEMRRYIEKINKKYHNRIVIHSHHELCVSIKLKGIHLTERHRRKNFFRPWFLMQWIKFKRPDAIITASYHSPNSLLKHNPGYNYIFLSPIFDSISKIGYKNTFNDDSLEVALKKTNFNVIALGGVDYSKLEMVKKFGFKGCALVGSIWHTQNPVSEFIKIFDKWNLLENSVSV
;
A
#
# COMPACT_ATOMS: atom_id res chain seq x y z
N MET A 1 12.69 -0.17 8.10
CA MET A 1 11.54 -0.94 7.56
C MET A 1 12.13 -1.89 6.56
N ASN A 2 11.98 -3.20 6.75
CA ASN A 2 12.42 -4.16 5.74
C ASN A 2 11.65 -3.90 4.45
N GLN A 3 12.23 -4.24 3.34
CA GLN A 3 11.57 -4.10 2.04
C GLN A 3 10.33 -5.00 2.03
N THR A 4 9.16 -4.47 1.66
CA THR A 4 7.89 -5.20 1.88
C THR A 4 7.01 -5.22 0.65
N ILE A 5 6.33 -6.35 0.45
CA ILE A 5 5.21 -6.45 -0.48
C ILE A 5 3.92 -6.13 0.28
N ILE A 6 3.12 -5.27 -0.32
CA ILE A 6 1.81 -4.87 0.17
C ILE A 6 0.76 -5.34 -0.84
N VAL A 7 -0.34 -5.91 -0.38
CA VAL A 7 -1.52 -6.13 -1.23
C VAL A 7 -2.60 -5.12 -0.83
N MET A 8 -3.24 -4.53 -1.84
CA MET A 8 -4.37 -3.63 -1.65
C MET A 8 -5.63 -4.28 -2.22
N SER A 9 -6.75 -4.15 -1.52
CA SER A 9 -8.05 -4.65 -1.98
C SER A 9 -8.41 -4.08 -3.36
N ASP A 10 -9.17 -4.80 -4.15
CA ASP A 10 -9.86 -4.19 -5.30
C ASP A 10 -10.87 -3.15 -4.78
N THR A 11 -11.18 -2.16 -5.62
CA THR A 11 -12.21 -1.16 -5.31
C THR A 11 -13.63 -1.68 -5.54
N LYS A 12 -13.76 -2.76 -6.32
CA LYS A 12 -14.99 -3.51 -6.50
C LYS A 12 -15.11 -4.60 -5.43
N ASP A 13 -16.31 -5.06 -5.20
CA ASP A 13 -16.53 -6.24 -4.38
C ASP A 13 -16.21 -7.48 -5.22
N LEU A 14 -15.41 -8.36 -4.65
CA LEU A 14 -15.07 -9.65 -5.22
C LEU A 14 -15.63 -10.73 -4.28
N ASP A 15 -16.18 -11.78 -4.87
CA ASP A 15 -16.59 -12.96 -4.13
C ASP A 15 -15.36 -13.55 -3.43
N ASP A 16 -15.55 -13.98 -2.20
CA ASP A 16 -14.51 -14.63 -1.37
C ASP A 16 -13.21 -13.82 -1.13
N GLU A 17 -13.19 -12.50 -1.44
CA GLU A 17 -12.01 -11.64 -1.24
C GLU A 17 -11.43 -11.80 0.18
N HIS A 18 -12.27 -11.90 1.20
CA HIS A 18 -11.86 -12.05 2.59
C HIS A 18 -11.22 -13.41 2.89
N GLN A 19 -11.60 -14.49 2.19
CA GLN A 19 -10.97 -15.81 2.29
C GLN A 19 -9.59 -15.76 1.67
N ILE A 20 -9.49 -15.22 0.44
CA ILE A 20 -8.22 -15.01 -0.26
C ILE A 20 -7.27 -14.17 0.61
N VAL A 21 -7.75 -13.09 1.22
CA VAL A 21 -6.92 -12.25 2.11
C VAL A 21 -6.38 -13.04 3.31
N ASN A 22 -7.18 -13.93 3.91
CA ASN A 22 -6.68 -14.80 4.99
C ASN A 22 -5.57 -15.73 4.48
N GLU A 23 -5.75 -16.34 3.32
CA GLU A 23 -4.74 -17.19 2.70
C GLU A 23 -3.46 -16.42 2.32
N LEU A 24 -3.58 -15.19 1.82
CA LEU A 24 -2.42 -14.32 1.57
C LEU A 24 -1.61 -14.08 2.86
N PHE A 25 -2.29 -13.81 3.98
CA PHE A 25 -1.63 -13.66 5.27
C PHE A 25 -0.94 -14.93 5.76
N GLU A 26 -1.52 -16.10 5.51
CA GLU A 26 -0.94 -17.41 5.83
C GLU A 26 0.31 -17.69 5.00
N ASN A 27 0.37 -17.15 3.77
CA ASN A 27 1.49 -17.26 2.86
C ASN A 27 2.48 -16.09 2.94
N GLY A 28 2.51 -15.36 4.05
CA GLY A 28 3.57 -14.37 4.34
C GLY A 28 3.22 -12.91 4.06
N LEU A 29 2.00 -12.57 3.63
CA LEU A 29 1.61 -11.18 3.50
C LEU A 29 1.70 -10.45 4.84
N GLU A 30 2.46 -9.35 4.90
CA GLU A 30 2.64 -8.58 6.14
C GLU A 30 1.65 -7.43 6.28
N ILE A 31 1.26 -6.80 5.17
CA ILE A 31 0.40 -5.62 5.18
C ILE A 31 -0.65 -5.71 4.09
N PHE A 32 -1.90 -5.55 4.49
CA PHE A 32 -3.04 -5.44 3.59
C PHE A 32 -3.70 -4.08 3.70
N HIS A 33 -3.90 -3.39 2.56
CA HIS A 33 -4.60 -2.12 2.51
C HIS A 33 -6.04 -2.30 2.04
N ILE A 34 -7.00 -1.87 2.84
CA ILE A 34 -8.42 -1.88 2.44
C ILE A 34 -8.79 -0.53 1.82
N ARG A 35 -9.16 -0.57 0.55
CA ARG A 35 -9.64 0.57 -0.23
C ARG A 35 -10.99 0.27 -0.87
N LYS A 36 -12.06 0.48 -0.12
CA LYS A 36 -13.46 0.34 -0.56
C LYS A 36 -14.14 1.72 -0.46
N PRO A 37 -14.02 2.57 -1.51
CA PRO A 37 -14.39 3.98 -1.43
C PRO A 37 -15.91 4.24 -1.31
N LYS A 38 -16.72 3.22 -1.61
CA LYS A 38 -18.19 3.30 -1.55
C LYS A 38 -18.79 2.77 -0.25
N TYR A 39 -17.98 2.11 0.60
CA TYR A 39 -18.48 1.53 1.84
C TYR A 39 -18.86 2.60 2.85
N SER A 40 -19.95 2.37 3.56
CA SER A 40 -20.27 3.00 4.85
C SER A 40 -19.35 2.44 5.95
N THR A 41 -19.33 3.12 7.09
CA THR A 41 -18.57 2.63 8.27
C THR A 41 -18.99 1.22 8.68
N GLN A 42 -20.29 0.90 8.60
CA GLN A 42 -20.81 -0.42 8.96
C GLN A 42 -20.38 -1.51 7.97
N GLU A 43 -20.41 -1.22 6.67
CA GLU A 43 -19.94 -2.15 5.64
C GLU A 43 -18.44 -2.40 5.75
N MET A 44 -17.65 -1.34 5.98
CA MET A 44 -16.21 -1.46 6.23
C MET A 44 -15.93 -2.33 7.46
N ARG A 45 -16.68 -2.13 8.55
CA ARG A 45 -16.56 -2.95 9.76
C ARG A 45 -16.86 -4.42 9.46
N ARG A 46 -17.99 -4.71 8.80
CA ARG A 46 -18.37 -6.09 8.43
C ARG A 46 -17.34 -6.77 7.53
N TYR A 47 -16.77 -6.01 6.59
CA TYR A 47 -15.69 -6.52 5.73
C TYR A 47 -14.46 -6.92 6.56
N ILE A 48 -14.02 -6.05 7.47
CA ILE A 48 -12.86 -6.34 8.34
C ILE A 48 -13.14 -7.55 9.25
N GLU A 49 -14.34 -7.66 9.80
CA GLU A 49 -14.75 -8.75 10.72
C GLU A 49 -14.76 -10.13 10.03
N LYS A 50 -14.89 -10.19 8.70
CA LYS A 50 -14.75 -11.44 7.94
C LYS A 50 -13.29 -11.89 7.79
N ILE A 51 -12.33 -10.99 7.97
CA ILE A 51 -10.90 -11.35 8.01
C ILE A 51 -10.56 -11.84 9.41
N ASN A 52 -9.76 -12.89 9.53
CA ASN A 52 -9.39 -13.46 10.81
C ASN A 52 -8.76 -12.40 11.74
N LYS A 53 -9.27 -12.31 12.95
CA LYS A 53 -8.89 -11.30 13.96
C LYS A 53 -7.38 -11.27 14.24
N LYS A 54 -6.69 -12.41 14.15
CA LYS A 54 -5.23 -12.49 14.31
C LYS A 54 -4.45 -11.61 13.32
N TYR A 55 -5.07 -11.23 12.18
CA TYR A 55 -4.47 -10.40 11.13
C TYR A 55 -4.90 -8.92 11.17
N HIS A 56 -5.81 -8.52 12.06
CA HIS A 56 -6.30 -7.14 12.11
C HIS A 56 -5.14 -6.13 12.33
N ASN A 57 -4.12 -6.50 13.07
CA ASN A 57 -2.91 -5.70 13.27
C ASN A 57 -1.98 -5.63 12.04
N ARG A 58 -2.37 -6.22 10.91
CA ARG A 58 -1.70 -6.14 9.61
C ARG A 58 -2.51 -5.36 8.58
N ILE A 59 -3.68 -4.81 8.96
CA ILE A 59 -4.61 -4.11 8.07
C ILE A 59 -4.44 -2.60 8.20
N VAL A 60 -4.36 -1.91 7.06
CA VAL A 60 -4.37 -0.44 6.92
C VAL A 60 -5.61 -0.02 6.15
N ILE A 61 -6.36 0.98 6.64
CA ILE A 61 -7.61 1.43 6.02
C ILE A 61 -7.49 2.82 5.39
N HIS A 62 -8.16 3.01 4.23
CA HIS A 62 -8.13 4.25 3.45
C HIS A 62 -9.29 5.22 3.76
N SER A 63 -10.27 4.79 4.52
CA SER A 63 -11.44 5.57 4.96
C SER A 63 -11.93 5.04 6.30
N HIS A 64 -12.92 5.72 6.95
CA HIS A 64 -13.46 5.30 8.24
C HIS A 64 -12.38 5.08 9.31
N HIS A 65 -11.44 6.05 9.39
CA HIS A 65 -10.20 5.95 10.16
C HIS A 65 -10.42 5.70 11.65
N GLU A 66 -11.60 6.01 12.19
CA GLU A 66 -12.03 5.68 13.56
C GLU A 66 -12.02 4.16 13.85
N LEU A 67 -12.21 3.34 12.81
CA LEU A 67 -12.14 1.88 12.94
C LEU A 67 -10.72 1.40 13.26
N CYS A 68 -9.69 2.16 12.88
CA CYS A 68 -8.31 1.83 13.24
C CYS A 68 -8.13 1.73 14.75
N VAL A 69 -8.78 2.61 15.50
CA VAL A 69 -8.72 2.62 16.97
C VAL A 69 -9.62 1.52 17.56
N SER A 70 -10.89 1.45 17.12
CA SER A 70 -11.88 0.56 17.74
C SER A 70 -11.62 -0.92 17.47
N ILE A 71 -11.03 -1.28 16.32
CA ILE A 71 -10.71 -2.67 15.93
C ILE A 71 -9.22 -3.00 16.18
N LYS A 72 -8.39 -2.01 16.52
CA LYS A 72 -6.94 -2.15 16.70
C LYS A 72 -6.21 -2.57 15.42
N LEU A 73 -6.51 -1.90 14.30
CA LEU A 73 -5.85 -2.17 13.03
C LEU A 73 -4.39 -1.67 13.03
N LYS A 74 -3.60 -2.07 12.02
CA LYS A 74 -2.21 -1.64 11.85
C LYS A 74 -2.07 -0.13 11.67
N GLY A 75 -3.00 0.51 10.95
CA GLY A 75 -2.90 1.94 10.70
C GLY A 75 -3.91 2.50 9.72
N ILE A 76 -3.63 3.71 9.29
CA ILE A 76 -4.45 4.47 8.35
C ILE A 76 -3.67 4.94 7.14
N HIS A 77 -4.38 5.12 6.02
CA HIS A 77 -3.85 5.70 4.79
C HIS A 77 -4.53 7.01 4.44
N LEU A 78 -3.74 8.07 4.26
CA LEU A 78 -4.20 9.38 3.86
C LEU A 78 -4.11 9.54 2.34
N THR A 79 -5.24 9.47 1.66
CA THR A 79 -5.33 9.75 0.23
C THR A 79 -5.02 11.21 -0.07
N GLU A 80 -4.71 11.53 -1.32
CA GLU A 80 -4.50 12.92 -1.74
C GLU A 80 -5.72 13.81 -1.44
N ARG A 81 -6.93 13.28 -1.59
CA ARG A 81 -8.17 14.00 -1.25
C ARG A 81 -8.22 14.40 0.22
N HIS A 82 -7.76 13.55 1.13
CA HIS A 82 -7.70 13.86 2.56
C HIS A 82 -6.69 14.97 2.84
N ARG A 83 -5.56 15.02 2.12
CA ARG A 83 -4.48 15.99 2.33
C ARG A 83 -4.71 17.35 1.70
N ARG A 84 -5.47 17.43 0.58
CA ARG A 84 -5.72 18.68 -0.17
C ARG A 84 -6.82 19.55 0.46
N LYS A 85 -7.84 18.97 1.09
CA LYS A 85 -9.04 19.71 1.48
C LYS A 85 -8.88 20.67 2.67
N ASN A 86 -7.92 20.44 3.55
CA ASN A 86 -7.62 21.33 4.68
C ASN A 86 -6.38 20.81 5.41
N PHE A 87 -5.32 21.60 5.50
CA PHE A 87 -4.07 21.22 6.15
C PHE A 87 -4.25 20.75 7.61
N PHE A 88 -5.13 21.39 8.36
CA PHE A 88 -5.34 21.11 9.79
C PHE A 88 -6.03 19.75 10.03
N ARG A 89 -6.98 19.35 9.19
CA ARG A 89 -7.72 18.09 9.40
C ARG A 89 -6.85 16.83 9.35
N PRO A 90 -5.97 16.63 8.36
CA PRO A 90 -5.05 15.49 8.37
C PRO A 90 -4.12 15.50 9.57
N TRP A 91 -3.61 16.68 9.96
CA TRP A 91 -2.73 16.80 11.12
C TRP A 91 -3.45 16.39 12.41
N PHE A 92 -4.64 16.92 12.68
CA PHE A 92 -5.43 16.53 13.85
C PHE A 92 -5.77 15.05 13.86
N LEU A 93 -6.15 14.47 12.71
CA LEU A 93 -6.40 13.04 12.59
C LEU A 93 -5.15 12.22 12.93
N MET A 94 -3.99 12.59 12.41
CA MET A 94 -2.73 11.93 12.72
C MET A 94 -2.41 11.99 14.22
N GLN A 95 -2.55 13.16 14.85
CA GLN A 95 -2.32 13.33 16.28
C GLN A 95 -3.30 12.50 17.11
N TRP A 96 -4.59 12.51 16.74
CA TRP A 96 -5.61 11.72 17.41
C TRP A 96 -5.33 10.21 17.30
N ILE A 97 -5.00 9.73 16.11
CA ILE A 97 -4.62 8.31 15.92
C ILE A 97 -3.40 7.97 16.77
N LYS A 98 -2.35 8.77 16.72
CA LYS A 98 -1.12 8.54 17.49
C LYS A 98 -1.34 8.60 19.00
N PHE A 99 -2.21 9.47 19.46
CA PHE A 99 -2.59 9.54 20.88
C PHE A 99 -3.34 8.27 21.34
N LYS A 100 -4.30 7.79 20.53
CA LYS A 100 -5.09 6.58 20.84
C LYS A 100 -4.35 5.28 20.58
N ARG A 101 -3.49 5.26 19.57
CA ARG A 101 -2.73 4.11 19.08
C ARG A 101 -1.32 4.56 18.68
N PRO A 102 -0.38 4.67 19.64
CA PRO A 102 1.01 5.10 19.36
C PRO A 102 1.73 4.20 18.36
N ASP A 103 1.37 2.92 18.34
CA ASP A 103 1.89 1.86 17.48
C ASP A 103 1.31 1.90 16.04
N ALA A 104 0.17 2.58 15.84
CA ALA A 104 -0.46 2.63 14.53
C ALA A 104 0.41 3.37 13.50
N ILE A 105 0.51 2.80 12.30
CA ILE A 105 1.22 3.45 11.20
C ILE A 105 0.32 4.44 10.47
N ILE A 106 0.96 5.48 9.92
CA ILE A 106 0.30 6.47 9.07
C ILE A 106 1.00 6.49 7.73
N THR A 107 0.24 6.34 6.66
CA THR A 107 0.75 6.24 5.30
C THR A 107 0.05 7.24 4.38
N ALA A 108 0.63 7.55 3.23
CA ALA A 108 0.03 8.49 2.28
C ALA A 108 0.34 8.10 0.83
N SER A 109 -0.40 8.69 -0.13
CA SER A 109 -0.11 8.56 -1.57
C SER A 109 0.39 9.87 -2.15
N TYR A 110 1.39 9.78 -3.03
CA TYR A 110 1.87 10.86 -3.88
C TYR A 110 1.83 10.43 -5.36
N HIS A 111 1.73 11.44 -6.24
CA HIS A 111 1.58 11.22 -7.68
C HIS A 111 2.63 11.99 -8.50
N SER A 112 3.70 12.46 -7.86
CA SER A 112 4.79 13.15 -8.53
C SER A 112 6.10 12.93 -7.78
N PRO A 113 7.23 12.65 -8.47
CA PRO A 113 8.55 12.56 -7.88
C PRO A 113 8.97 13.82 -7.10
N ASN A 114 8.58 15.00 -7.58
CA ASN A 114 8.85 16.27 -6.88
C ASN A 114 8.22 16.32 -5.47
N SER A 115 7.17 15.54 -5.24
CA SER A 115 6.55 15.43 -3.91
C SER A 115 7.43 14.68 -2.91
N LEU A 116 8.39 13.87 -3.37
CA LEU A 116 9.33 13.13 -2.53
C LEU A 116 10.38 14.03 -1.87
N LEU A 117 10.60 15.21 -2.42
CA LEU A 117 11.56 16.18 -1.90
C LEU A 117 10.99 17.06 -0.77
N LYS A 118 9.71 16.88 -0.44
CA LYS A 118 9.06 17.60 0.65
C LYS A 118 9.42 17.00 2.00
N HIS A 119 9.25 17.83 3.06
CA HIS A 119 9.39 17.36 4.43
C HIS A 119 8.38 16.23 4.74
N ASN A 120 8.85 15.17 5.40
CA ASN A 120 7.99 14.08 5.86
C ASN A 120 7.29 14.48 7.18
N PRO A 121 5.97 14.64 7.21
CA PRO A 121 5.25 15.04 8.42
C PRO A 121 5.02 13.88 9.42
N GLY A 122 5.74 12.77 9.28
CA GLY A 122 5.63 11.59 10.15
C GLY A 122 4.94 10.39 9.50
N TYR A 123 4.95 10.28 8.16
CA TYR A 123 4.48 9.06 7.49
C TYR A 123 5.49 7.92 7.64
N ASN A 124 5.00 6.73 7.96
CA ASN A 124 5.82 5.53 8.03
C ASN A 124 6.31 5.08 6.66
N TYR A 125 5.46 5.19 5.65
CA TYR A 125 5.78 5.08 4.23
C TYR A 125 4.74 5.79 3.37
N ILE A 126 5.11 5.96 2.11
CA ILE A 126 4.20 6.54 1.12
C ILE A 126 4.15 5.65 -0.13
N PHE A 127 3.00 5.68 -0.82
CA PHE A 127 2.92 5.18 -2.19
C PHE A 127 3.28 6.28 -3.18
N LEU A 128 4.08 5.95 -4.16
CA LEU A 128 4.23 6.75 -5.38
C LEU A 128 3.54 6.01 -6.52
N SER A 129 2.59 6.68 -7.20
CA SER A 129 1.78 6.05 -8.26
C SER A 129 1.29 7.03 -9.32
N PRO A 130 1.07 6.57 -10.57
CA PRO A 130 1.44 5.24 -11.08
C PRO A 130 2.92 5.17 -11.45
N ILE A 131 3.59 4.02 -11.19
CA ILE A 131 5.00 3.82 -11.59
C ILE A 131 5.10 3.24 -12.99
N PHE A 132 4.25 2.25 -13.30
CA PHE A 132 4.17 1.62 -14.61
C PHE A 132 2.78 1.79 -15.20
N ASP A 133 2.67 1.57 -16.50
CA ASP A 133 1.37 1.59 -17.18
C ASP A 133 0.44 0.56 -16.58
N SER A 134 -0.78 0.99 -16.26
CA SER A 134 -1.76 0.11 -15.67
C SER A 134 -2.33 -0.84 -16.72
N ILE A 135 -2.21 -2.13 -16.49
CA ILE A 135 -2.86 -3.19 -17.30
C ILE A 135 -4.38 -2.98 -17.34
N SER A 136 -4.96 -2.33 -16.33
CA SER A 136 -6.41 -2.10 -16.20
C SER A 136 -6.89 -0.74 -16.73
N LYS A 137 -5.98 0.15 -17.19
CA LYS A 137 -6.33 1.47 -17.77
C LYS A 137 -5.54 1.69 -19.05
N ILE A 138 -6.13 1.31 -20.16
CA ILE A 138 -5.59 1.58 -21.50
C ILE A 138 -5.42 3.10 -21.64
N GLY A 139 -4.17 3.57 -21.85
CA GLY A 139 -3.84 4.98 -22.15
C GLY A 139 -3.04 5.75 -21.09
N TYR A 140 -2.66 5.17 -19.96
CA TYR A 140 -1.73 5.79 -19.02
C TYR A 140 -0.29 5.43 -19.40
N LYS A 141 0.40 6.34 -20.08
CA LYS A 141 1.85 6.24 -20.34
C LYS A 141 2.63 6.47 -19.04
N ASN A 142 3.79 5.81 -18.92
CA ASN A 142 4.75 6.04 -17.85
C ASN A 142 5.00 7.55 -17.71
N THR A 143 4.60 8.12 -16.60
CA THR A 143 4.53 9.59 -16.42
C THR A 143 5.86 10.15 -15.92
N PHE A 144 6.82 9.29 -15.58
CA PHE A 144 8.08 9.70 -14.95
C PHE A 144 9.27 9.35 -15.85
N ASN A 145 10.19 10.29 -15.97
CA ASN A 145 11.50 10.03 -16.52
C ASN A 145 12.29 9.22 -15.49
N ASP A 146 12.86 8.08 -15.89
CA ASP A 146 13.55 7.13 -15.02
C ASP A 146 14.68 7.78 -14.22
N ASP A 147 15.50 8.64 -14.86
CA ASP A 147 16.60 9.35 -14.21
C ASP A 147 16.11 10.29 -13.10
N SER A 148 15.03 11.02 -13.38
CA SER A 148 14.43 11.94 -12.39
C SER A 148 13.81 11.20 -11.21
N LEU A 149 13.26 10.02 -11.46
CA LEU A 149 12.69 9.15 -10.44
C LEU A 149 13.79 8.59 -9.52
N GLU A 150 14.86 8.03 -10.08
CA GLU A 150 16.00 7.53 -9.31
C GLU A 150 16.64 8.62 -8.45
N VAL A 151 16.85 9.81 -9.00
CA VAL A 151 17.40 10.96 -8.24
C VAL A 151 16.48 11.35 -7.09
N ALA A 152 15.17 11.39 -7.32
CA ALA A 152 14.20 11.70 -6.27
C ALA A 152 14.16 10.63 -5.17
N LEU A 153 14.23 9.34 -5.54
CA LEU A 153 14.25 8.23 -4.60
C LEU A 153 15.54 8.18 -3.76
N LYS A 154 16.68 8.57 -4.33
CA LYS A 154 17.97 8.68 -3.59
C LYS A 154 18.00 9.85 -2.61
N LYS A 155 17.29 10.95 -2.90
CA LYS A 155 17.30 12.18 -2.09
C LYS A 155 16.18 12.26 -1.04
N THR A 156 15.17 11.39 -1.14
CA THR A 156 14.00 11.47 -0.27
C THR A 156 14.25 10.92 1.12
N ASN A 157 13.58 11.52 2.11
CA ASN A 157 13.49 11.00 3.47
C ASN A 157 12.25 10.10 3.69
N PHE A 158 11.50 9.79 2.64
CA PHE A 158 10.37 8.88 2.72
C PHE A 158 10.80 7.43 2.46
N ASN A 159 10.14 6.49 3.14
CA ASN A 159 10.09 5.11 2.67
C ASN A 159 9.07 5.04 1.53
N VAL A 160 9.54 4.89 0.30
CA VAL A 160 8.68 4.94 -0.88
C VAL A 160 8.37 3.55 -1.37
N ILE A 161 7.07 3.26 -1.53
CA ILE A 161 6.53 2.00 -2.03
C ILE A 161 6.00 2.24 -3.46
N ALA A 162 6.44 1.44 -4.42
CA ALA A 162 5.96 1.50 -5.80
C ALA A 162 4.51 1.02 -5.89
N LEU A 163 3.63 1.79 -6.54
CA LEU A 163 2.23 1.41 -6.79
C LEU A 163 1.84 1.74 -8.22
N GLY A 164 1.03 0.88 -8.82
CA GLY A 164 0.50 1.02 -10.19
C GLY A 164 1.33 0.29 -11.23
N GLY A 165 0.70 -0.67 -11.90
CA GLY A 165 1.30 -1.50 -12.94
C GLY A 165 2.39 -2.47 -12.47
N VAL A 166 2.55 -2.67 -11.17
CA VAL A 166 3.53 -3.60 -10.62
C VAL A 166 3.02 -5.03 -10.73
N ASP A 167 3.83 -5.90 -11.33
CA ASP A 167 3.63 -7.34 -11.48
C ASP A 167 4.97 -8.08 -11.33
N TYR A 168 4.95 -9.41 -11.49
CA TYR A 168 6.13 -10.26 -11.41
C TYR A 168 7.29 -9.81 -12.30
N SER A 169 7.01 -9.31 -13.51
CA SER A 169 8.03 -8.89 -14.48
C SER A 169 8.73 -7.58 -14.11
N LYS A 170 8.12 -6.76 -13.26
CA LYS A 170 8.57 -5.41 -12.89
C LYS A 170 9.39 -5.36 -11.60
N LEU A 171 9.45 -6.46 -10.82
CA LEU A 171 10.08 -6.47 -9.50
C LEU A 171 11.56 -6.04 -9.52
N GLU A 172 12.33 -6.51 -10.50
CA GLU A 172 13.74 -6.13 -10.65
C GLU A 172 13.91 -4.63 -10.89
N MET A 173 13.04 -4.05 -11.73
CA MET A 173 13.04 -2.62 -11.99
C MET A 173 12.65 -1.79 -10.76
N VAL A 174 11.65 -2.26 -9.98
CA VAL A 174 11.28 -1.63 -8.69
C VAL A 174 12.48 -1.60 -7.74
N LYS A 175 13.22 -2.70 -7.64
CA LYS A 175 14.44 -2.78 -6.83
C LYS A 175 15.53 -1.84 -7.36
N LYS A 176 15.79 -1.88 -8.67
CA LYS A 176 16.80 -1.04 -9.33
C LYS A 176 16.56 0.46 -9.10
N PHE A 177 15.32 0.92 -9.15
CA PHE A 177 14.97 2.31 -8.84
C PHE A 177 15.20 2.71 -7.38
N GLY A 178 15.30 1.76 -6.45
CA GLY A 178 15.56 2.02 -5.04
C GLY A 178 14.30 2.17 -4.18
N PHE A 179 13.14 1.68 -4.66
CA PHE A 179 11.93 1.59 -3.84
C PHE A 179 12.13 0.67 -2.64
N LYS A 180 11.49 0.99 -1.52
CA LYS A 180 11.51 0.19 -0.28
C LYS A 180 10.47 -0.91 -0.25
N GLY A 181 9.75 -1.12 -1.35
CA GLY A 181 8.74 -2.15 -1.51
C GLY A 181 7.83 -1.87 -2.70
N CYS A 182 6.86 -2.74 -2.88
CA CYS A 182 5.81 -2.56 -3.89
C CYS A 182 4.43 -2.92 -3.37
N ALA A 183 3.41 -2.34 -4.00
CA ALA A 183 2.01 -2.61 -3.71
C ALA A 183 1.31 -3.17 -4.95
N LEU A 184 0.63 -4.29 -4.74
CA LEU A 184 -0.02 -5.10 -5.75
C LEU A 184 -1.55 -4.92 -5.67
N VAL A 185 -2.20 -4.78 -6.81
CA VAL A 185 -3.67 -4.73 -6.96
C VAL A 185 -4.10 -5.65 -8.10
N GLY A 186 -4.11 -5.16 -9.33
CA GLY A 186 -4.58 -5.91 -10.50
C GLY A 186 -3.80 -7.18 -10.77
N SER A 187 -2.50 -7.18 -10.49
CA SER A 187 -1.64 -8.37 -10.60
C SER A 187 -2.01 -9.51 -9.63
N ILE A 188 -2.80 -9.23 -8.61
CA ILE A 188 -3.35 -10.24 -7.69
C ILE A 188 -4.80 -10.53 -8.05
N TRP A 189 -5.66 -9.51 -8.07
CA TRP A 189 -7.11 -9.71 -8.16
C TRP A 189 -7.63 -10.06 -9.54
N HIS A 190 -6.87 -9.78 -10.61
CA HIS A 190 -7.28 -10.08 -11.99
C HIS A 190 -6.61 -11.35 -12.54
N THR A 191 -6.19 -12.26 -11.67
CA THR A 191 -5.63 -13.56 -12.02
C THR A 191 -6.61 -14.68 -11.69
N GLN A 192 -6.41 -15.86 -12.29
CA GLN A 192 -7.21 -17.03 -11.97
C GLN A 192 -6.98 -17.57 -10.56
N ASN A 193 -5.76 -17.39 -10.02
CA ASN A 193 -5.39 -17.83 -8.69
C ASN A 193 -4.57 -16.73 -7.96
N PRO A 194 -5.22 -15.84 -7.22
CA PRO A 194 -4.57 -14.73 -6.50
C PRO A 194 -3.50 -15.18 -5.52
N VAL A 195 -3.72 -16.28 -4.80
CA VAL A 195 -2.78 -16.78 -3.79
C VAL A 195 -1.51 -17.32 -4.44
N SER A 196 -1.65 -18.13 -5.49
CA SER A 196 -0.50 -18.66 -6.24
C SER A 196 0.34 -17.55 -6.86
N GLU A 197 -0.31 -16.53 -7.43
CA GLU A 197 0.42 -15.39 -8.01
C GLU A 197 1.13 -14.56 -6.94
N PHE A 198 0.51 -14.37 -5.77
CA PHE A 198 1.16 -13.73 -4.63
C PHE A 198 2.42 -14.50 -4.20
N ILE A 199 2.33 -15.81 -3.98
CA ILE A 199 3.48 -16.65 -3.58
C ILE A 199 4.62 -16.49 -4.57
N LYS A 200 4.35 -16.61 -5.86
CA LYS A 200 5.33 -16.46 -6.93
C LYS A 200 6.02 -15.08 -6.90
N ILE A 201 5.26 -14.01 -6.71
CA ILE A 201 5.79 -12.64 -6.59
C ILE A 201 6.62 -12.50 -5.31
N PHE A 202 6.13 -13.04 -4.19
CA PHE A 202 6.77 -12.96 -2.88
C PHE A 202 8.12 -13.70 -2.87
N ASP A 203 8.18 -14.88 -3.43
CA ASP A 203 9.41 -15.66 -3.55
C ASP A 203 10.46 -14.95 -4.41
N LYS A 204 10.05 -14.42 -5.58
CA LYS A 204 10.96 -13.62 -6.42
C LYS A 204 11.47 -12.39 -5.69
N TRP A 205 10.60 -11.69 -4.96
CA TRP A 205 10.98 -10.52 -4.20
C TRP A 205 12.05 -10.85 -3.15
N ASN A 206 11.86 -11.93 -2.39
CA ASN A 206 12.81 -12.38 -1.37
C ASN A 206 14.16 -12.81 -1.97
N LEU A 207 14.16 -13.47 -3.13
CA LEU A 207 15.38 -13.80 -3.86
C LEU A 207 16.16 -12.54 -4.25
N LEU A 208 15.47 -11.52 -4.75
CA LEU A 208 16.08 -10.23 -5.12
C LEU A 208 16.61 -9.46 -3.89
N GLU A 209 16.04 -9.63 -2.70
CA GLU A 209 16.56 -9.04 -1.47
C GLU A 209 17.89 -9.66 -1.06
N ASN A 210 17.97 -10.97 -1.09
CA ASN A 210 19.16 -11.71 -0.67
C ASN A 210 20.33 -11.49 -1.63
N SER A 211 20.08 -11.23 -2.93
CA SER A 211 21.13 -10.98 -3.92
C SER A 211 21.78 -9.59 -3.84
N VAL A 212 21.16 -8.62 -3.16
CA VAL A 212 21.69 -7.25 -2.99
C VAL A 212 22.52 -7.12 -1.71
N SER A 213 22.50 -8.13 -0.83
CA SER A 213 23.19 -8.12 0.47
C SER A 213 24.59 -8.76 0.42
N VAL A 214 25.11 -9.10 -0.76
CA VAL A 214 26.45 -9.59 -1.04
C VAL A 214 27.20 -8.54 -1.85
#